data_55e39104d6a92e2d1349a6ba3051e34e
#
_entry.id   55e39104d6a92e2d1349a6ba3051e34e
#
_cell.length_a   1.000
_cell.length_b   1.000
_cell.length_c   1.000
_cell.angle_alpha   90.00
_cell.angle_beta   90.00
_cell.angle_gamma   90.00
#
_symmetry.space_group_name_H-M   'P 1'
#
loop_
_entity.id
_entity.type
_entity.pdbx_description
1 polymer ?
#
loop_
_entity_poly.entity_id
_entity_poly.type
_entity_poly.pdbx_seq_one_letter_code
_entity_poly.pdbx_strand_id
1 'polypeptide(L)'
;RLPPRAYFFSYDTVAQALTFSREASSHFLSLSGQWNFHFFPNPLLVPENFTIQYMADWGQITVPGMWQMEGHGQLQYTDEGFPFPVDVPWVPTDNPTGAYQRWFTLSDNWQGKQTIIKFDGVETYFEVYVNGRYIGFSKGSRLTAEFDISNAVHSGQNLLCVRVMQWADSTYIEDQDMW
;
A
#
# COMPACT_ATOMS: atom_id res chain seq x y z
N ARG A 1 8.63 -8.46 1.88
CA ARG A 1 8.88 -7.83 0.57
C ARG A 1 9.77 -8.71 -0.28
N LEU A 2 9.43 -8.86 -1.56
CA LEU A 2 10.27 -9.55 -2.53
C LEU A 2 11.50 -8.68 -2.91
N PRO A 3 12.60 -9.29 -3.40
CA PRO A 3 13.73 -8.55 -3.95
C PRO A 3 13.29 -7.68 -5.13
N PRO A 4 13.90 -6.49 -5.34
CA PRO A 4 13.64 -5.67 -6.52
C PRO A 4 13.94 -6.43 -7.80
N ARG A 5 13.07 -6.29 -8.81
CA ARG A 5 13.25 -6.90 -10.13
C ARG A 5 12.67 -6.01 -11.23
N ALA A 6 13.15 -6.19 -12.45
CA ALA A 6 12.40 -5.74 -13.61
C ALA A 6 11.11 -6.55 -13.71
N TYR A 7 10.01 -5.90 -14.01
CA TYR A 7 8.73 -6.57 -14.15
C TYR A 7 8.26 -6.56 -15.62
N PHE A 8 7.42 -7.50 -15.93
CA PHE A 8 6.75 -7.63 -17.22
C PHE A 8 5.32 -8.09 -17.01
N PHE A 9 4.50 -7.89 -18.01
CA PHE A 9 3.14 -8.41 -18.04
C PHE A 9 3.07 -9.61 -18.99
N SER A 10 2.48 -10.69 -18.51
CA SER A 10 2.20 -11.86 -19.34
C SER A 10 0.81 -11.74 -19.95
N TYR A 11 0.65 -12.26 -21.16
CA TYR A 11 -0.62 -12.24 -21.88
C TYR A 11 -0.92 -13.64 -22.43
N ASP A 12 -2.19 -13.98 -22.59
CA ASP A 12 -2.59 -15.26 -23.10
C ASP A 12 -2.38 -15.38 -24.61
N THR A 13 -2.39 -14.24 -25.32
CA THR A 13 -2.24 -14.18 -26.78
C THR A 13 -1.34 -13.04 -27.23
N VAL A 14 -0.73 -13.20 -28.41
CA VAL A 14 0.05 -12.14 -29.07
C VAL A 14 -0.81 -10.90 -29.34
N ALA A 15 -2.08 -11.08 -29.72
CA ALA A 15 -3.00 -9.98 -29.98
C ALA A 15 -3.20 -9.11 -28.72
N GLN A 16 -3.36 -9.73 -27.55
CA GLN A 16 -3.43 -9.01 -26.28
C GLN A 16 -2.12 -8.28 -25.97
N ALA A 17 -0.98 -8.92 -26.17
CA ALA A 17 0.33 -8.29 -25.93
C ALA A 17 0.55 -7.06 -26.83
N LEU A 18 0.09 -7.11 -28.08
CA LEU A 18 0.20 -5.99 -29.03
C LEU A 18 -0.70 -4.79 -28.69
N THR A 19 -1.62 -4.91 -27.73
CA THR A 19 -2.39 -3.75 -27.25
C THR A 19 -1.56 -2.80 -26.41
N PHE A 20 -0.42 -3.24 -25.88
CA PHE A 20 0.42 -2.53 -24.91
C PHE A 20 -0.35 -2.09 -23.64
N SER A 21 -1.51 -2.69 -23.36
CA SER A 21 -2.32 -2.44 -22.18
C SER A 21 -2.21 -3.62 -21.22
N ARG A 22 -1.75 -3.38 -20.01
CA ARG A 22 -1.70 -4.41 -18.95
C ARG A 22 -3.10 -4.91 -18.56
N GLU A 23 -4.10 -4.07 -18.72
CA GLU A 23 -5.50 -4.38 -18.44
C GLU A 23 -6.09 -5.41 -19.40
N ALA A 24 -5.45 -5.63 -20.57
CA ALA A 24 -5.82 -6.69 -21.50
C ALA A 24 -5.34 -8.08 -21.04
N SER A 25 -4.50 -8.16 -20.03
CA SER A 25 -4.00 -9.43 -19.47
C SER A 25 -5.01 -10.03 -18.49
N SER A 26 -5.32 -11.31 -18.62
CA SER A 26 -6.08 -12.08 -17.62
C SER A 26 -5.30 -12.31 -16.31
N HIS A 27 -3.99 -11.98 -16.32
CA HIS A 27 -3.07 -12.13 -15.19
C HIS A 27 -2.79 -10.82 -14.47
N PHE A 28 -3.56 -9.78 -14.78
CA PHE A 28 -3.45 -8.47 -14.14
C PHE A 28 -4.80 -8.03 -13.56
N LEU A 29 -4.77 -7.51 -12.34
CA LEU A 29 -5.92 -6.89 -11.68
C LEU A 29 -5.49 -5.57 -11.07
N SER A 30 -6.08 -4.46 -11.53
CA SER A 30 -5.86 -3.15 -10.92
C SER A 30 -6.66 -3.04 -9.62
N LEU A 31 -5.97 -2.62 -8.57
CA LEU A 31 -6.59 -2.27 -7.29
C LEU A 31 -6.70 -0.75 -7.08
N SER A 32 -6.41 0.05 -8.11
CA SER A 32 -6.64 1.51 -8.08
C SER A 32 -8.13 1.84 -8.04
N GLY A 33 -8.48 2.99 -7.46
CA GLY A 33 -9.86 3.47 -7.33
C GLY A 33 -10.24 3.77 -5.88
N GLN A 34 -11.51 3.61 -5.52
CA GLN A 34 -12.00 3.93 -4.17
C GLN A 34 -11.64 2.82 -3.18
N TRP A 35 -11.07 3.21 -2.05
CA TRP A 35 -10.75 2.34 -0.92
C TRP A 35 -11.46 2.83 0.33
N ASN A 36 -11.86 1.92 1.19
CA ASN A 36 -12.30 2.23 2.54
C ASN A 36 -11.11 2.77 3.35
N PHE A 37 -11.31 3.85 4.11
CA PHE A 37 -10.20 4.58 4.72
C PHE A 37 -10.58 5.25 6.03
N HIS A 38 -9.64 5.23 6.98
CA HIS A 38 -9.71 6.06 8.17
C HIS A 38 -8.33 6.61 8.54
N PHE A 39 -8.30 7.87 8.92
CA PHE A 39 -7.09 8.57 9.35
C PHE A 39 -7.00 8.60 10.86
N PHE A 40 -5.84 8.21 11.40
CA PHE A 40 -5.54 8.18 12.82
C PHE A 40 -4.35 9.10 13.13
N PRO A 41 -4.34 9.80 14.28
CA PRO A 41 -3.21 10.65 14.69
C PRO A 41 -1.93 9.86 14.98
N ASN A 42 -2.05 8.55 15.31
CA ASN A 42 -0.90 7.67 15.50
C ASN A 42 -1.29 6.19 15.29
N PRO A 43 -0.30 5.30 15.09
CA PRO A 43 -0.54 3.89 14.76
C PRO A 43 -1.19 3.07 15.89
N LEU A 44 -1.06 3.51 17.16
CA LEU A 44 -1.61 2.80 18.30
C LEU A 44 -3.13 2.90 18.40
N LEU A 45 -3.72 3.87 17.70
CA LEU A 45 -5.17 4.08 17.66
C LEU A 45 -5.86 3.29 16.56
N VAL A 46 -5.11 2.65 15.66
CA VAL A 46 -5.68 1.79 14.63
C VAL A 46 -6.25 0.52 15.29
N PRO A 47 -7.54 0.20 15.12
CA PRO A 47 -8.13 -0.99 15.72
C PRO A 47 -7.43 -2.27 15.20
N GLU A 48 -7.04 -3.17 16.08
CA GLU A 48 -6.35 -4.42 15.69
C GLU A 48 -7.20 -5.28 14.74
N ASN A 49 -8.53 -5.26 14.93
CA ASN A 49 -9.45 -6.05 14.11
C ASN A 49 -9.65 -5.52 12.69
N PHE A 50 -9.09 -4.34 12.33
CA PHE A 50 -9.22 -3.80 10.96
C PHE A 50 -8.62 -4.75 9.91
N THR A 51 -7.69 -5.63 10.30
CA THR A 51 -7.06 -6.57 9.39
C THR A 51 -7.93 -7.77 9.01
N ILE A 52 -8.95 -8.05 9.82
CA ILE A 52 -9.84 -9.22 9.68
C ILE A 52 -11.31 -8.84 9.45
N GLN A 53 -11.67 -7.62 9.80
CA GLN A 53 -13.04 -7.12 9.69
C GLN A 53 -13.06 -5.89 8.79
N TYR A 54 -13.99 -5.87 7.83
CA TYR A 54 -14.25 -4.67 7.03
C TYR A 54 -14.98 -3.63 7.88
N MET A 55 -14.42 -2.43 7.95
CA MET A 55 -14.92 -1.32 8.79
C MET A 55 -15.91 -0.48 7.97
N ALA A 56 -17.17 -0.88 7.97
CA ALA A 56 -18.19 -0.29 7.10
C ALA A 56 -18.53 1.18 7.41
N ASP A 57 -18.17 1.68 8.58
CA ASP A 57 -18.36 3.06 9.04
C ASP A 57 -17.21 4.01 8.66
N TRP A 58 -16.14 3.49 8.07
CA TRP A 58 -15.04 4.32 7.58
C TRP A 58 -15.42 5.08 6.31
N GLY A 59 -14.70 6.19 6.05
CA GLY A 59 -14.84 6.96 4.81
C GLY A 59 -14.24 6.27 3.59
N GLN A 60 -14.21 6.99 2.49
CA GLN A 60 -13.60 6.53 1.24
C GLN A 60 -12.46 7.47 0.86
N ILE A 61 -11.44 6.89 0.21
CA ILE A 61 -10.33 7.65 -0.36
C ILE A 61 -9.95 7.10 -1.73
N THR A 62 -9.48 7.97 -2.61
CA THR A 62 -9.01 7.57 -3.94
C THR A 62 -7.57 7.06 -3.88
N VAL A 63 -7.30 5.89 -4.44
CA VAL A 63 -5.96 5.32 -4.59
C VAL A 63 -5.67 5.09 -6.07
N PRO A 64 -4.55 5.55 -6.62
CA PRO A 64 -3.49 6.32 -5.95
C PRO A 64 -3.93 7.75 -5.60
N GLY A 65 -3.43 8.26 -4.50
CA GLY A 65 -3.73 9.60 -4.00
C GLY A 65 -2.96 9.91 -2.73
N MET A 66 -3.02 11.16 -2.31
CA MET A 66 -2.45 11.63 -1.05
C MET A 66 -3.60 12.01 -0.12
N TRP A 67 -3.62 11.45 1.07
CA TRP A 67 -4.68 11.74 2.04
C TRP A 67 -4.78 13.22 2.42
N GLN A 68 -3.65 13.96 2.37
CA GLN A 68 -3.62 15.40 2.61
C GLN A 68 -4.44 16.19 1.58
N MET A 69 -4.47 15.72 0.34
CA MET A 69 -5.25 16.34 -0.73
C MET A 69 -6.75 16.05 -0.60
N GLU A 70 -7.11 15.05 0.20
CA GLU A 70 -8.51 14.70 0.50
C GLU A 70 -8.94 15.18 1.89
N GLY A 71 -8.16 16.10 2.51
CA GLY A 71 -8.52 16.78 3.75
C GLY A 71 -8.09 16.07 5.04
N HIS A 72 -7.20 15.10 4.96
CA HIS A 72 -6.67 14.39 6.12
C HIS A 72 -5.23 14.80 6.41
N GLY A 73 -4.94 15.13 7.67
CA GLY A 73 -3.62 15.58 8.07
C GLY A 73 -3.25 16.96 7.52
N GLN A 74 -1.98 17.22 7.32
CA GLN A 74 -1.46 18.50 6.82
C GLN A 74 -0.45 18.27 5.70
N LEU A 75 -0.46 19.16 4.72
CA LEU A 75 0.62 19.27 3.75
C LEU A 75 1.87 19.72 4.48
N GLN A 76 2.99 19.12 4.15
CA GLN A 76 4.26 19.42 4.75
C GLN A 76 5.33 19.54 3.66
N TYR A 77 6.11 20.60 3.78
CA TYR A 77 7.29 20.82 2.99
C TYR A 77 8.42 21.22 3.92
N THR A 78 9.55 20.57 3.81
CA THR A 78 10.76 20.89 4.57
C THR A 78 11.95 20.88 3.62
N ASP A 79 12.61 22.02 3.48
CA ASP A 79 13.85 22.19 2.74
C ASP A 79 15.06 22.37 3.65
N GLU A 80 14.83 22.82 4.90
CA GLU A 80 15.86 23.07 5.90
C GLU A 80 15.57 22.31 7.20
N GLY A 81 15.91 21.02 7.24
CA GLY A 81 15.77 20.21 8.45
C GLY A 81 14.57 19.28 8.47
N PHE A 82 14.37 18.63 9.62
CA PHE A 82 13.31 17.64 9.80
C PHE A 82 12.04 18.27 10.38
N PRO A 83 10.86 17.74 10.05
CA PRO A 83 9.58 18.21 10.59
C PRO A 83 9.40 17.92 12.08
N PHE A 84 10.34 17.22 12.70
CA PHE A 84 10.35 16.83 14.10
C PHE A 84 11.80 16.83 14.63
N PRO A 85 12.03 16.84 15.96
CA PRO A 85 13.37 16.77 16.53
C PRO A 85 14.14 15.54 16.07
N VAL A 86 15.40 15.75 15.66
CA VAL A 86 16.28 14.68 15.17
C VAL A 86 16.72 13.79 16.33
N ASP A 87 16.30 12.53 16.30
CA ASP A 87 16.69 11.50 17.29
C ASP A 87 16.77 10.13 16.59
N VAL A 88 17.71 10.01 15.66
CA VAL A 88 17.87 8.81 14.79
C VAL A 88 18.10 7.55 15.63
N PRO A 89 17.39 6.44 15.38
CA PRO A 89 16.43 6.20 14.28
C PRO A 89 14.96 6.44 14.67
N TRP A 90 14.70 7.08 15.78
CA TRP A 90 13.37 7.23 16.35
C TRP A 90 12.56 8.31 15.64
N VAL A 91 11.29 8.05 15.44
CA VAL A 91 10.31 9.01 14.90
C VAL A 91 9.26 9.33 15.95
N PRO A 92 8.53 10.45 15.84
CA PRO A 92 7.51 10.82 16.81
C PRO A 92 6.46 9.72 17.02
N THR A 93 5.97 9.62 18.25
CA THR A 93 4.82 8.75 18.58
C THR A 93 3.54 9.26 17.91
N ASP A 94 3.37 10.58 17.83
CA ASP A 94 2.33 11.24 17.04
C ASP A 94 2.70 11.14 15.56
N ASN A 95 2.47 9.97 15.01
CA ASN A 95 2.83 9.59 13.66
C ASN A 95 1.55 9.37 12.85
N PRO A 96 1.14 10.33 12.03
CA PRO A 96 -0.10 10.22 11.24
C PRO A 96 -0.17 8.89 10.50
N THR A 97 -1.31 8.22 10.64
CA THR A 97 -1.48 6.85 10.16
C THR A 97 -2.78 6.72 9.39
N GLY A 98 -2.69 6.22 8.16
CA GLY A 98 -3.84 5.84 7.35
C GLY A 98 -4.08 4.33 7.40
N ALA A 99 -5.31 3.93 7.71
CA ALA A 99 -5.74 2.55 7.58
C ALA A 99 -6.66 2.41 6.37
N TYR A 100 -6.28 1.53 5.47
CA TYR A 100 -6.92 1.33 4.18
C TYR A 100 -7.46 -0.08 4.08
N GLN A 101 -8.64 -0.23 3.49
CA GLN A 101 -9.22 -1.55 3.21
C GLN A 101 -9.82 -1.59 1.80
N ARG A 102 -9.66 -2.72 1.12
CA ARG A 102 -10.29 -2.94 -0.17
C ARG A 102 -10.70 -4.40 -0.35
N TRP A 103 -11.94 -4.61 -0.74
CA TRP A 103 -12.36 -5.88 -1.28
C TRP A 103 -11.89 -6.03 -2.73
N PHE A 104 -11.38 -7.20 -3.06
CA PHE A 104 -11.07 -7.58 -4.44
C PHE A 104 -11.45 -9.04 -4.70
N THR A 105 -11.76 -9.36 -5.93
CA THR A 105 -12.20 -10.69 -6.32
C THR A 105 -11.22 -11.32 -7.28
N LEU A 106 -10.79 -12.53 -6.99
CA LEU A 106 -9.99 -13.35 -7.88
C LEU A 106 -10.85 -14.45 -8.49
N SER A 107 -10.74 -14.64 -9.81
CA SER A 107 -11.37 -15.77 -10.48
C SER A 107 -10.60 -17.06 -10.23
N ASP A 108 -11.21 -18.20 -10.56
CA ASP A 108 -10.58 -19.52 -10.43
C ASP A 108 -9.28 -19.65 -11.24
N ASN A 109 -9.10 -18.84 -12.27
CA ASN A 109 -7.89 -18.80 -13.09
C ASN A 109 -6.63 -18.38 -12.32
N TRP A 110 -6.78 -17.80 -11.13
CA TRP A 110 -5.67 -17.42 -10.27
C TRP A 110 -5.22 -18.56 -9.33
N GLN A 111 -6.01 -19.62 -9.20
CA GLN A 111 -5.68 -20.75 -8.34
C GLN A 111 -4.40 -21.45 -8.79
N GLY A 112 -3.53 -21.79 -7.82
CA GLY A 112 -2.28 -22.49 -8.07
C GLY A 112 -1.20 -21.66 -8.77
N LYS A 113 -1.46 -20.37 -9.03
CA LYS A 113 -0.47 -19.44 -9.60
C LYS A 113 0.18 -18.62 -8.50
N GLN A 114 1.42 -18.20 -8.74
CA GLN A 114 2.05 -17.19 -7.91
C GLN A 114 1.31 -15.87 -8.09
N THR A 115 0.74 -15.37 -6.99
CA THR A 115 0.01 -14.10 -6.96
C THR A 115 0.83 -13.06 -6.20
N ILE A 116 1.20 -11.99 -6.91
CA ILE A 116 2.03 -10.92 -6.36
C ILE A 116 1.20 -9.65 -6.29
N ILE A 117 1.12 -9.04 -5.10
CA ILE A 117 0.64 -7.67 -4.98
C ILE A 117 1.80 -6.70 -5.11
N LYS A 118 1.58 -5.62 -5.89
CA LYS A 118 2.58 -4.61 -6.18
C LYS A 118 2.07 -3.24 -5.78
N PHE A 119 2.89 -2.51 -5.05
CA PHE A 119 2.71 -1.10 -4.73
C PHE A 119 3.78 -0.31 -5.47
N ASP A 120 3.39 0.64 -6.30
CA ASP A 120 4.33 1.44 -7.10
C ASP A 120 5.04 2.51 -6.27
N GLY A 121 4.45 2.92 -5.16
CA GLY A 121 5.03 3.81 -4.17
C GLY A 121 4.06 4.02 -3.01
N VAL A 122 4.56 3.96 -1.79
CA VAL A 122 3.79 4.26 -0.56
C VAL A 122 4.70 5.01 0.39
N GLU A 123 4.29 6.19 0.81
CA GLU A 123 5.06 7.08 1.66
C GLU A 123 4.51 7.02 3.10
N THR A 124 5.29 6.71 4.13
CA THR A 124 6.73 6.35 4.08
C THR A 124 6.93 4.88 4.42
N TYR A 125 6.24 4.39 5.46
CA TYR A 125 6.23 3.01 5.93
C TYR A 125 4.84 2.41 5.79
N PHE A 126 4.76 1.18 5.36
CA PHE A 126 3.46 0.51 5.33
C PHE A 126 3.55 -0.99 5.60
N GLU A 127 2.45 -1.50 6.13
CA GLU A 127 2.22 -2.92 6.39
C GLU A 127 1.05 -3.42 5.56
N VAL A 128 1.17 -4.66 5.09
CA VAL A 128 0.18 -5.31 4.23
C VAL A 128 -0.41 -6.54 4.91
N TYR A 129 -1.72 -6.65 4.88
CA TYR A 129 -2.48 -7.78 5.38
C TYR A 129 -3.48 -8.25 4.32
N VAL A 130 -3.62 -9.55 4.15
CA VAL A 130 -4.62 -10.14 3.26
C VAL A 130 -5.41 -11.20 4.03
N ASN A 131 -6.73 -11.07 4.08
CA ASN A 131 -7.62 -11.97 4.79
C ASN A 131 -7.20 -12.22 6.26
N GLY A 132 -6.78 -11.15 6.95
CA GLY A 132 -6.29 -11.21 8.33
C GLY A 132 -4.85 -11.68 8.50
N ARG A 133 -4.22 -12.15 7.44
CA ARG A 133 -2.82 -12.62 7.50
C ARG A 133 -1.85 -11.47 7.23
N TYR A 134 -0.90 -11.29 8.14
CA TYR A 134 0.22 -10.39 7.91
C TYR A 134 1.12 -10.90 6.77
N ILE A 135 1.35 -10.07 5.78
CA ILE A 135 2.14 -10.39 4.59
C ILE A 135 3.55 -9.84 4.70
N GLY A 136 3.68 -8.63 5.23
CA GLY A 136 4.97 -7.97 5.37
C GLY A 136 4.85 -6.45 5.37
N PHE A 137 6.00 -5.81 5.32
CA PHE A 137 6.10 -4.35 5.30
C PHE A 137 7.11 -3.88 4.26
N SER A 138 7.04 -2.60 3.95
CA SER A 138 8.08 -1.90 3.20
C SER A 138 8.24 -0.47 3.71
N LYS A 139 9.40 0.09 3.45
CA LYS A 139 9.75 1.50 3.53
C LYS A 139 10.62 1.82 2.32
N GLY A 140 10.76 3.08 1.97
CA GLY A 140 11.39 3.47 0.72
C GLY A 140 10.34 4.06 -0.20
N SER A 141 9.88 5.26 0.16
CA SER A 141 8.66 5.94 -0.27
C SER A 141 8.38 5.92 -1.77
N ARG A 142 9.44 6.04 -2.57
CA ARG A 142 9.34 6.16 -4.04
C ARG A 142 9.76 4.89 -4.78
N LEU A 143 9.95 3.81 -4.02
CA LEU A 143 10.37 2.52 -4.56
C LEU A 143 9.20 1.54 -4.62
N THR A 144 9.12 0.83 -5.72
CA THR A 144 8.16 -0.26 -5.87
C THR A 144 8.40 -1.35 -4.81
N ALA A 145 7.32 -1.80 -4.19
CA ALA A 145 7.34 -2.93 -3.26
C ALA A 145 6.40 -4.04 -3.76
N GLU A 146 6.92 -5.25 -3.82
CA GLU A 146 6.17 -6.46 -4.21
C GLU A 146 6.13 -7.46 -3.06
N PHE A 147 4.97 -8.13 -2.90
CA PHE A 147 4.77 -9.17 -1.91
C PHE A 147 4.09 -10.37 -2.55
N ASP A 148 4.56 -11.56 -2.24
CA ASP A 148 3.90 -12.81 -2.61
C ASP A 148 2.73 -13.05 -1.65
N ILE A 149 1.52 -13.04 -2.19
CA ILE A 149 0.27 -13.26 -1.45
C ILE A 149 -0.39 -14.58 -1.79
N SER A 150 0.28 -15.44 -2.56
CA SER A 150 -0.28 -16.71 -3.06
C SER A 150 -0.93 -17.57 -1.99
N ASN A 151 -0.31 -17.63 -0.80
CA ASN A 151 -0.82 -18.42 0.32
C ASN A 151 -1.85 -17.71 1.21
N ALA A 152 -2.20 -16.47 0.87
CA ALA A 152 -3.14 -15.65 1.64
C ALA A 152 -4.43 -15.35 0.88
N VAL A 153 -4.47 -15.61 -0.42
CA VAL A 153 -5.64 -15.39 -1.27
C VAL A 153 -6.35 -16.69 -1.64
N HIS A 154 -7.60 -16.57 -2.01
CA HIS A 154 -8.42 -17.66 -2.55
C HIS A 154 -9.30 -17.14 -3.70
N SER A 155 -9.90 -18.05 -4.45
CA SER A 155 -10.94 -17.70 -5.43
C SER A 155 -12.13 -17.04 -4.73
N GLY A 156 -12.72 -16.07 -5.39
CA GLY A 156 -13.78 -15.24 -4.83
C GLY A 156 -13.24 -13.99 -4.14
N GLN A 157 -13.96 -13.53 -3.14
CA GLN A 157 -13.73 -12.24 -2.49
C GLN A 157 -12.63 -12.33 -1.43
N ASN A 158 -11.67 -11.41 -1.50
CA ASN A 158 -10.54 -11.28 -0.58
C ASN A 158 -10.51 -9.86 0.00
N LEU A 159 -10.10 -9.72 1.25
CA LEU A 159 -9.91 -8.44 1.92
C LEU A 159 -8.43 -8.09 1.99
N LEU A 160 -8.07 -6.99 1.35
CA LEU A 160 -6.75 -6.35 1.48
C LEU A 160 -6.84 -5.22 2.50
N CYS A 161 -5.93 -5.22 3.46
CA CYS A 161 -5.77 -4.14 4.43
C CYS A 161 -4.34 -3.63 4.40
N VAL A 162 -4.19 -2.31 4.46
CA VAL A 162 -2.88 -1.63 4.47
C VAL A 162 -2.88 -0.58 5.57
N ARG A 163 -1.85 -0.60 6.41
CA ARG A 163 -1.59 0.45 7.40
C ARG A 163 -0.38 1.24 6.94
N VAL A 164 -0.55 2.55 6.74
CA VAL A 164 0.50 3.46 6.26
C VAL A 164 0.81 4.45 7.37
N MET A 165 2.08 4.57 7.71
CA MET A 165 2.58 5.57 8.67
C MET A 165 3.39 6.64 7.93
N GLN A 166 3.16 7.90 8.27
CA GLN A 166 3.79 9.04 7.62
C GLN A 166 5.30 9.06 7.86
N TRP A 167 5.74 8.71 9.07
CA TRP A 167 7.15 8.76 9.46
C TRP A 167 7.73 7.39 9.73
N ALA A 168 8.98 7.19 9.31
CA ALA A 168 9.80 6.01 9.58
C ALA A 168 11.26 6.43 9.79
N ASP A 169 12.10 5.50 10.20
CA ASP A 169 13.55 5.72 10.25
C ASP A 169 14.13 6.11 8.88
N SER A 170 13.51 5.64 7.78
CA SER A 170 13.87 6.03 6.42
C SER A 170 13.59 7.52 6.11
N THR A 171 12.68 8.18 6.82
CA THR A 171 12.43 9.62 6.68
C THR A 171 13.71 10.44 6.83
N TYR A 172 14.65 9.98 7.69
CA TYR A 172 15.94 10.67 7.88
C TYR A 172 16.85 10.67 6.65
N ILE A 173 16.57 9.85 5.64
CA ILE A 173 17.38 9.74 4.41
C ILE A 173 16.58 9.90 3.13
N GLU A 174 15.25 9.96 3.20
CA GLU A 174 14.38 9.99 2.02
C GLU A 174 13.72 11.33 1.77
N ASP A 175 13.35 12.04 2.84
CA ASP A 175 12.47 13.21 2.77
C ASP A 175 13.24 14.52 2.87
N GLN A 176 14.54 14.47 2.69
CA GLN A 176 15.37 15.66 2.78
C GLN A 176 15.68 16.21 1.40
N ASP A 177 15.19 17.42 1.16
CA ASP A 177 15.62 18.27 0.09
C ASP A 177 16.72 19.20 0.63
N MET A 178 17.85 18.58 0.98
CA MET A 178 19.01 19.30 1.52
C MET A 178 19.87 19.76 0.35
N TRP A 179 19.77 21.03 0.06
CA TRP A 179 20.60 21.78 -0.87
C TRP A 179 21.61 22.66 -0.15
#